data_fbdcc28000d7a48bc668f20510e852f5
#
_entry.id   fbdcc28000d7a48bc668f20510e852f5
#
_cell.length_a   1.000
_cell.length_b   1.000
_cell.length_c   1.000
_cell.angle_alpha   90.00
_cell.angle_beta   90.00
_cell.angle_gamma   90.00
#
_symmetry.space_group_name_H-M   'P 1'
#
loop_
_entity.id
_entity.type
_entity.pdbx_description
1 polymer ?
#
loop_
_entity_poly.entity_id
_entity_poly.type
_entity_poly.pdbx_seq_one_letter_code
_entity_poly.pdbx_strand_id
1 'polypeptide(L)'
;TSTATSGKIVDFSNRMLALGEQAALTTPDILALGAAVDSMALEPEVAATAFGKLVTELRKGTSPIEKSLGIATGSLKKMIESGRGMDAILTIFRRMGETKNVFALDGLFKDLGSDGARLVKTMVTMAAKNGMLTKAVEESNKAFNDGTAVTVEYNMQQETAMAYMERANNLWEKQFVSSSAAARPVHD
;
A
#
# COMPACT_ATOMS: atom_id res chain seq x y z
N THR A 1 -11.95 13.63 -4.47
CA THR A 1 -11.03 12.66 -3.89
C THR A 1 -9.67 12.86 -4.54
N SER A 2 -8.68 13.17 -3.73
CA SER A 2 -7.44 13.79 -4.18
C SER A 2 -6.51 12.81 -4.91
N THR A 3 -5.89 13.31 -5.99
CA THR A 3 -4.75 12.69 -6.69
C THR A 3 -3.59 12.29 -5.77
N ALA A 4 -3.52 12.83 -4.55
CA ALA A 4 -2.51 12.50 -3.55
C ALA A 4 -2.70 11.08 -2.96
N THR A 5 -3.94 10.63 -2.80
CA THR A 5 -4.28 9.31 -2.26
C THR A 5 -3.85 8.19 -3.19
N SER A 6 -4.09 8.33 -4.50
CA SER A 6 -3.65 7.34 -5.50
C SER A 6 -2.11 7.24 -5.59
N GLY A 7 -1.39 8.36 -5.48
CA GLY A 7 0.07 8.38 -5.50
C GLY A 7 0.70 7.58 -4.36
N LYS A 8 0.15 7.66 -3.15
CA LYS A 8 0.65 6.90 -1.99
C LYS A 8 0.40 5.39 -2.13
N ILE A 9 -0.75 5.01 -2.66
CA ILE A 9 -1.08 3.61 -2.92
C ILE A 9 -0.12 3.04 -3.95
N VAL A 10 0.13 3.77 -5.04
CA VAL A 10 1.08 3.36 -6.09
C VAL A 10 2.51 3.26 -5.55
N ASP A 11 2.98 4.24 -4.77
CA ASP A 11 4.32 4.19 -4.16
C ASP A 11 4.48 2.97 -3.24
N PHE A 12 3.52 2.74 -2.35
CA PHE A 12 3.50 1.54 -1.51
C PHE A 12 3.52 0.26 -2.34
N SER A 13 2.63 0.16 -3.36
CA SER A 13 2.50 -1.03 -4.19
C SER A 13 3.80 -1.33 -4.94
N ASN A 14 4.46 -0.33 -5.51
CA ASN A 14 5.74 -0.50 -6.18
C ASN A 14 6.83 -1.04 -5.25
N ARG A 15 6.86 -0.57 -4.00
CA ARG A 15 7.81 -1.07 -2.99
C ARG A 15 7.50 -2.49 -2.55
N MET A 16 6.23 -2.90 -2.62
CA MET A 16 5.77 -4.23 -2.22
C MET A 16 5.86 -5.28 -3.32
N LEU A 17 6.04 -4.93 -4.60
CA LEU A 17 6.04 -5.90 -5.70
C LEU A 17 7.02 -7.07 -5.49
N ALA A 18 8.28 -6.78 -5.20
CA ALA A 18 9.29 -7.81 -4.97
C ALA A 18 9.07 -8.62 -3.67
N LEU A 19 8.45 -7.99 -2.66
CA LEU A 19 8.09 -8.63 -1.40
C LEU A 19 6.81 -9.44 -1.54
N GLY A 20 5.89 -9.00 -2.41
CA GLY A 20 4.64 -9.68 -2.70
C GLY A 20 4.85 -11.11 -3.19
N GLU A 21 5.74 -11.30 -4.15
CA GLU A 21 6.12 -12.64 -4.62
C GLU A 21 6.63 -13.52 -3.47
N GLN A 22 7.51 -12.98 -2.63
CA GLN A 22 8.08 -13.71 -1.50
C GLN A 22 7.07 -14.07 -0.43
N ALA A 23 6.01 -13.29 -0.30
CA ALA A 23 4.94 -13.47 0.67
C ALA A 23 3.71 -14.18 0.09
N ALA A 24 3.75 -14.58 -1.18
CA ALA A 24 2.61 -15.13 -1.91
C ALA A 24 1.38 -14.19 -1.84
N LEU A 25 1.62 -12.89 -2.06
CA LEU A 25 0.58 -11.87 -2.17
C LEU A 25 0.20 -11.67 -3.64
N THR A 26 -1.09 -11.58 -3.89
CA THR A 26 -1.62 -11.22 -5.21
C THR A 26 -1.58 -9.70 -5.42
N THR A 27 -1.75 -9.25 -6.67
CA THR A 27 -1.87 -7.81 -6.97
C THR A 27 -3.01 -7.13 -6.19
N PRO A 28 -4.22 -7.72 -6.11
CA PRO A 28 -5.29 -7.20 -5.26
C PRO A 28 -4.89 -7.06 -3.79
N ASP A 29 -4.13 -8.02 -3.25
CA ASP A 29 -3.65 -7.98 -1.87
C ASP A 29 -2.72 -6.79 -1.63
N ILE A 30 -1.79 -6.55 -2.56
CA ILE A 30 -0.84 -5.43 -2.49
C ILE A 30 -1.59 -4.08 -2.55
N LEU A 31 -2.55 -3.96 -3.46
CA LEU A 31 -3.38 -2.75 -3.58
C LEU A 31 -4.23 -2.52 -2.33
N ALA A 32 -4.81 -3.58 -1.76
CA ALA A 32 -5.56 -3.52 -0.51
C ALA A 32 -4.70 -3.06 0.66
N LEU A 33 -3.47 -3.59 0.78
CA LEU A 33 -2.51 -3.14 1.79
C LEU A 33 -2.16 -1.67 1.60
N GLY A 34 -1.95 -1.22 0.35
CA GLY A 34 -1.69 0.19 0.03
C GLY A 34 -2.86 1.11 0.42
N ALA A 35 -4.08 0.72 0.10
CA ALA A 35 -5.29 1.45 0.49
C ALA A 35 -5.46 1.53 2.02
N ALA A 36 -5.18 0.44 2.73
CA ALA A 36 -5.20 0.41 4.19
C ALA A 36 -4.13 1.33 4.79
N VAL A 37 -2.91 1.30 4.28
CA VAL A 37 -1.79 2.17 4.70
C VAL A 37 -2.17 3.65 4.55
N ASP A 38 -2.73 4.03 3.40
CA ASP A 38 -3.18 5.40 3.15
C ASP A 38 -4.34 5.79 4.07
N SER A 39 -5.35 4.94 4.22
CA SER A 39 -6.50 5.18 5.11
C SER A 39 -6.11 5.35 6.59
N MET A 40 -4.99 4.76 6.99
CA MET A 40 -4.43 4.87 8.34
C MET A 40 -3.47 6.07 8.49
N ALA A 41 -3.28 6.85 7.41
CA ALA A 41 -2.32 7.96 7.34
C ALA A 41 -0.88 7.53 7.68
N LEU A 42 -0.49 6.32 7.25
CA LEU A 42 0.87 5.80 7.41
C LEU A 42 1.73 6.19 6.20
N GLU A 43 3.02 6.40 6.44
CA GLU A 43 3.96 6.67 5.36
C GLU A 43 4.25 5.39 4.57
N PRO A 44 4.09 5.39 3.23
CA PRO A 44 4.25 4.21 2.38
C PRO A 44 5.60 3.50 2.54
N GLU A 45 6.68 4.27 2.61
CA GLU A 45 8.04 3.75 2.79
C GLU A 45 8.21 3.01 4.13
N VAL A 46 7.72 3.62 5.21
CA VAL A 46 7.80 3.03 6.55
C VAL A 46 6.99 1.75 6.62
N ALA A 47 5.77 1.78 6.06
CA ALA A 47 4.90 0.61 6.02
C ALA A 47 5.51 -0.52 5.19
N ALA A 48 6.00 -0.24 3.98
CA ALA A 48 6.63 -1.25 3.12
C ALA A 48 7.88 -1.86 3.78
N THR A 49 8.71 -1.06 4.46
CA THR A 49 9.87 -1.54 5.20
C THR A 49 9.45 -2.47 6.34
N ALA A 50 8.39 -2.10 7.08
CA ALA A 50 7.85 -2.92 8.16
C ALA A 50 7.30 -4.26 7.66
N PHE A 51 6.56 -4.26 6.55
CA PHE A 51 6.09 -5.49 5.88
C PHE A 51 7.25 -6.35 5.38
N GLY A 52 8.28 -5.74 4.79
CA GLY A 52 9.46 -6.46 4.32
C GLY A 52 10.17 -7.23 5.43
N LYS A 53 10.33 -6.60 6.60
CA LYS A 53 10.87 -7.26 7.79
C LYS A 53 9.98 -8.40 8.25
N LEU A 54 8.66 -8.16 8.34
CA LEU A 54 7.69 -9.17 8.72
C LEU A 54 7.77 -10.39 7.80
N VAL A 55 7.71 -10.20 6.49
CA VAL A 55 7.80 -11.27 5.48
C VAL A 55 9.11 -12.05 5.62
N THR A 56 10.22 -11.37 5.82
CA THR A 56 11.52 -12.01 6.02
C THR A 56 11.51 -12.93 7.22
N GLU A 57 10.93 -12.51 8.35
CA GLU A 57 10.84 -13.34 9.55
C GLU A 57 9.89 -14.53 9.37
N LEU A 58 8.76 -14.32 8.72
CA LEU A 58 7.79 -15.39 8.46
C LEU A 58 8.37 -16.53 7.62
N ARG A 59 9.25 -16.19 6.67
CA ARG A 59 9.92 -17.20 5.82
C ARG A 59 10.93 -18.06 6.56
N LYS A 60 11.48 -17.60 7.69
CA LYS A 60 12.42 -18.39 8.51
C LYS A 60 11.75 -19.63 9.12
N GLY A 61 10.42 -19.63 9.30
CA GLY A 61 9.66 -20.77 9.79
C GLY A 61 9.79 -21.05 11.29
N THR A 62 10.62 -20.30 11.99
CA THR A 62 10.86 -20.37 13.45
C THR A 62 10.75 -18.99 14.06
N SER A 63 9.74 -18.24 13.62
CA SER A 63 9.60 -16.85 14.01
C SER A 63 9.23 -16.72 15.49
N PRO A 64 9.95 -15.91 16.26
CA PRO A 64 9.56 -15.54 17.63
C PRO A 64 8.14 -14.92 17.68
N ILE A 65 7.68 -14.34 16.57
CA ILE A 65 6.34 -13.75 16.44
C ILE A 65 5.26 -14.81 16.65
N GLU A 66 5.37 -15.98 16.02
CA GLU A 66 4.39 -17.07 16.20
C GLU A 66 4.25 -17.46 17.66
N LYS A 67 5.37 -17.66 18.35
CA LYS A 67 5.38 -18.00 19.76
C LYS A 67 4.75 -16.91 20.64
N SER A 68 5.09 -15.66 20.39
CA SER A 68 4.60 -14.52 21.16
C SER A 68 3.12 -14.24 20.96
N LEU A 69 2.57 -14.62 19.79
CA LEU A 69 1.17 -14.46 19.45
C LEU A 69 0.32 -15.71 19.67
N GLY A 70 0.90 -16.77 20.26
CA GLY A 70 0.19 -18.04 20.46
C GLY A 70 -0.20 -18.74 19.15
N ILE A 71 0.60 -18.52 18.09
CA ILE A 71 0.42 -19.16 16.79
C ILE A 71 1.33 -20.38 16.75
N ALA A 72 0.84 -21.49 16.20
CA ALA A 72 1.65 -22.70 16.10
C ALA A 72 2.87 -22.49 15.21
N THR A 73 4.04 -22.90 15.68
CA THR A 73 5.32 -22.70 14.97
C THR A 73 5.29 -23.29 13.57
N GLY A 74 5.70 -22.47 12.59
CA GLY A 74 5.75 -22.84 11.17
C GLY A 74 4.40 -22.75 10.45
N SER A 75 3.30 -22.40 11.14
CA SER A 75 1.98 -22.30 10.50
C SER A 75 1.87 -21.14 9.53
N LEU A 76 2.48 -20.00 9.86
CA LEU A 76 2.49 -18.82 8.99
C LEU A 76 3.33 -19.08 7.72
N LYS A 77 4.47 -19.75 7.88
CA LYS A 77 5.28 -20.19 6.73
C LYS A 77 4.49 -21.11 5.81
N LYS A 78 3.77 -22.10 6.36
CA LYS A 78 2.91 -23.01 5.58
C LYS A 78 1.79 -22.28 4.85
N MET A 79 1.22 -21.22 5.45
CA MET A 79 0.24 -20.37 4.77
C MET A 79 0.85 -19.70 3.54
N ILE A 80 2.05 -19.12 3.68
CA ILE A 80 2.76 -18.48 2.55
C ILE A 80 3.08 -19.52 1.47
N GLU A 81 3.63 -20.68 1.84
CA GLU A 81 3.99 -21.76 0.90
C GLU A 81 2.76 -22.34 0.18
N SER A 82 1.57 -22.24 0.77
CA SER A 82 0.30 -22.66 0.15
C SER A 82 -0.42 -21.52 -0.62
N GLY A 83 0.25 -20.39 -0.90
CA GLY A 83 -0.32 -19.27 -1.64
C GLY A 83 -1.27 -18.38 -0.84
N ARG A 84 -1.29 -18.50 0.51
CA ARG A 84 -2.16 -17.75 1.41
C ARG A 84 -1.40 -16.72 2.24
N GLY A 85 -0.60 -15.92 1.56
CA GLY A 85 0.24 -14.92 2.21
C GLY A 85 -0.58 -13.84 2.93
N MET A 86 -1.67 -13.38 2.32
CA MET A 86 -2.54 -12.39 2.96
C MET A 86 -3.20 -12.94 4.23
N ASP A 87 -3.63 -14.21 4.25
CA ASP A 87 -4.18 -14.84 5.44
C ASP A 87 -3.16 -14.89 6.59
N ALA A 88 -1.88 -15.11 6.26
CA ALA A 88 -0.81 -15.08 7.26
C ALA A 88 -0.66 -13.69 7.87
N ILE A 89 -0.66 -12.63 7.05
CA ILE A 89 -0.57 -11.24 7.49
C ILE A 89 -1.78 -10.85 8.35
N LEU A 90 -2.99 -11.15 7.87
CA LEU A 90 -4.23 -10.86 8.61
C LEU A 90 -4.28 -11.61 9.95
N THR A 91 -3.79 -12.86 9.99
CA THR A 91 -3.71 -13.65 11.22
C THR A 91 -2.81 -12.99 12.26
N ILE A 92 -1.65 -12.46 11.83
CA ILE A 92 -0.74 -11.74 12.73
C ILE A 92 -1.43 -10.49 13.30
N PHE A 93 -1.99 -9.64 12.46
CA PHE A 93 -2.62 -8.40 12.92
C PHE A 93 -3.84 -8.66 13.80
N ARG A 94 -4.63 -9.67 13.49
CA ARG A 94 -5.74 -10.09 14.34
C ARG A 94 -5.25 -10.52 15.73
N ARG A 95 -4.26 -11.42 15.77
CA ARG A 95 -3.68 -11.91 17.03
C ARG A 95 -3.03 -10.80 17.84
N MET A 96 -2.33 -9.88 17.19
CA MET A 96 -1.78 -8.68 17.84
C MET A 96 -2.88 -7.83 18.49
N GLY A 97 -3.97 -7.61 17.77
CA GLY A 97 -5.12 -6.85 18.27
C GLY A 97 -5.80 -7.53 19.45
N GLU A 98 -5.98 -8.85 19.41
CA GLU A 98 -6.59 -9.66 20.48
C GLU A 98 -5.73 -9.70 21.74
N THR A 99 -4.44 -9.93 21.60
CA THR A 99 -3.52 -10.10 22.73
C THR A 99 -2.98 -8.78 23.27
N LYS A 100 -3.13 -7.68 22.52
CA LYS A 100 -2.49 -6.38 22.79
C LYS A 100 -0.97 -6.51 23.01
N ASN A 101 -0.38 -7.57 22.47
CA ASN A 101 1.02 -7.90 22.69
C ASN A 101 1.91 -7.18 21.65
N VAL A 102 2.29 -5.96 21.99
CA VAL A 102 3.22 -5.14 21.19
C VAL A 102 4.64 -5.70 21.24
N PHE A 103 5.01 -6.35 22.33
CA PHE A 103 6.36 -6.90 22.55
C PHE A 103 6.71 -8.03 21.56
N ALA A 104 5.71 -8.65 20.93
CA ALA A 104 5.95 -9.64 19.89
C ALA A 104 6.79 -9.09 18.71
N LEU A 105 6.73 -7.80 18.45
CA LEU A 105 7.45 -7.12 17.38
C LEU A 105 8.72 -6.41 17.85
N ASP A 106 8.88 -6.19 19.15
CA ASP A 106 10.02 -5.43 19.68
C ASP A 106 11.35 -6.11 19.29
N GLY A 107 11.43 -7.42 19.43
CA GLY A 107 12.61 -8.19 19.04
C GLY A 107 12.91 -8.14 17.54
N LEU A 108 11.86 -8.01 16.69
CA LEU A 108 12.00 -7.95 15.24
C LEU A 108 12.66 -6.64 14.77
N PHE A 109 12.40 -5.55 15.49
CA PHE A 109 12.84 -4.21 15.12
C PHE A 109 13.91 -3.62 16.05
N LYS A 110 14.34 -4.37 17.07
CA LYS A 110 15.26 -3.92 18.11
C LYS A 110 16.59 -3.37 17.57
N ASP A 111 17.13 -4.00 16.55
CA ASP A 111 18.43 -3.63 15.99
C ASP A 111 18.39 -2.41 15.06
N LEU A 112 17.19 -1.84 14.82
CA LEU A 112 16.99 -0.71 13.93
C LEU A 112 16.92 0.65 14.65
N GLY A 113 17.16 0.68 15.95
CA GLY A 113 17.18 1.93 16.73
C GLY A 113 15.88 2.73 16.60
N SER A 114 15.98 4.04 16.26
CA SER A 114 14.82 4.93 16.11
C SER A 114 13.87 4.49 14.99
N ASP A 115 14.40 3.89 13.94
CA ASP A 115 13.59 3.36 12.84
C ASP A 115 12.78 2.15 13.29
N GLY A 116 13.36 1.30 14.14
CA GLY A 116 12.63 0.20 14.77
C GLY A 116 11.37 0.65 15.50
N ALA A 117 11.46 1.73 16.28
CA ALA A 117 10.31 2.28 16.99
C ALA A 117 9.20 2.78 16.03
N ARG A 118 9.58 3.41 14.91
CA ARG A 118 8.61 3.82 13.87
C ARG A 118 7.92 2.62 13.22
N LEU A 119 8.66 1.55 12.94
CA LEU A 119 8.14 0.33 12.34
C LEU A 119 7.19 -0.40 13.30
N VAL A 120 7.55 -0.51 14.58
CA VAL A 120 6.67 -1.06 15.63
C VAL A 120 5.38 -0.25 15.72
N LYS A 121 5.47 1.09 15.78
CA LYS A 121 4.28 1.96 15.81
C LYS A 121 3.37 1.74 14.61
N THR A 122 3.95 1.59 13.41
CA THR A 122 3.20 1.30 12.17
C THR A 122 2.45 -0.03 12.29
N MET A 123 3.11 -1.10 12.70
CA MET A 123 2.51 -2.42 12.87
C MET A 123 1.41 -2.43 13.93
N VAL A 124 1.64 -1.75 15.06
CA VAL A 124 0.63 -1.60 16.13
C VAL A 124 -0.61 -0.85 15.63
N THR A 125 -0.40 0.21 14.83
CA THR A 125 -1.53 0.95 14.24
C THR A 125 -2.34 0.06 13.31
N MET A 126 -1.68 -0.75 12.48
CA MET A 126 -2.34 -1.71 11.59
C MET A 126 -3.07 -2.81 12.37
N ALA A 127 -2.47 -3.33 13.43
CA ALA A 127 -3.12 -4.31 14.30
C ALA A 127 -4.37 -3.75 15.01
N ALA A 128 -4.28 -2.52 15.53
CA ALA A 128 -5.41 -1.84 16.16
C ALA A 128 -6.57 -1.58 15.19
N LYS A 129 -6.26 -1.42 13.89
CA LYS A 129 -7.21 -1.15 12.82
C LYS A 129 -7.37 -2.34 11.87
N ASN A 130 -7.15 -3.57 12.35
CA ASN A 130 -7.18 -4.78 11.52
C ASN A 130 -8.51 -4.97 10.76
N GLY A 131 -9.64 -4.53 11.32
CA GLY A 131 -10.93 -4.55 10.64
C GLY A 131 -10.96 -3.69 9.37
N MET A 132 -10.25 -2.55 9.35
CA MET A 132 -10.10 -1.73 8.12
C MET A 132 -9.25 -2.46 7.08
N LEU A 133 -8.18 -3.14 7.51
CA LEU A 133 -7.32 -3.92 6.64
C LEU A 133 -8.10 -5.09 6.02
N THR A 134 -8.83 -5.86 6.84
CA THR A 134 -9.67 -6.96 6.35
C THR A 134 -10.69 -6.48 5.31
N LYS A 135 -11.37 -5.38 5.61
CA LYS A 135 -12.34 -4.78 4.69
C LYS A 135 -11.70 -4.33 3.38
N ALA A 136 -10.53 -3.68 3.43
CA ALA A 136 -9.80 -3.26 2.23
C ALA A 136 -9.40 -4.45 1.36
N VAL A 137 -9.00 -5.58 1.97
CA VAL A 137 -8.68 -6.83 1.26
C VAL A 137 -9.93 -7.42 0.59
N GLU A 138 -11.04 -7.48 1.29
CA GLU A 138 -12.31 -7.98 0.74
C GLU A 138 -12.81 -7.11 -0.42
N GLU A 139 -12.78 -5.79 -0.28
CA GLU A 139 -13.18 -4.83 -1.31
C GLU A 139 -12.27 -4.91 -2.55
N SER A 140 -10.95 -5.00 -2.36
CA SER A 140 -9.98 -5.12 -3.44
C SER A 140 -10.16 -6.43 -4.22
N ASN A 141 -10.30 -7.55 -3.52
CA ASN A 141 -10.53 -8.84 -4.16
C ASN A 141 -11.86 -8.87 -4.93
N LYS A 142 -12.91 -8.29 -4.36
CA LYS A 142 -14.20 -8.16 -5.04
C LYS A 142 -14.07 -7.31 -6.30
N ALA A 143 -13.50 -6.11 -6.21
CA ALA A 143 -13.32 -5.20 -7.34
C ALA A 143 -12.48 -5.84 -8.45
N PHE A 144 -11.45 -6.63 -8.09
CA PHE A 144 -10.63 -7.34 -9.06
C PHE A 144 -11.39 -8.48 -9.75
N ASN A 145 -12.14 -9.27 -8.99
CA ASN A 145 -12.95 -10.38 -9.52
C ASN A 145 -14.09 -9.85 -10.39
N ASP A 146 -14.70 -8.75 -10.04
CA ASP A 146 -15.77 -8.10 -10.81
C ASP A 146 -15.24 -7.36 -12.05
N GLY A 147 -13.91 -7.31 -12.25
CA GLY A 147 -13.27 -6.58 -13.36
C GLY A 147 -13.34 -5.05 -13.24
N THR A 148 -13.85 -4.54 -12.13
CA THR A 148 -14.06 -3.09 -11.94
C THR A 148 -12.78 -2.35 -11.59
N ALA A 149 -11.81 -3.00 -10.97
CA ALA A 149 -10.55 -2.39 -10.57
C ALA A 149 -9.76 -1.85 -11.76
N VAL A 150 -9.67 -2.63 -12.85
CA VAL A 150 -8.97 -2.22 -14.08
C VAL A 150 -9.68 -1.07 -14.77
N THR A 151 -11.02 -1.11 -14.80
CA THR A 151 -11.84 -0.06 -15.44
C THR A 151 -11.73 1.26 -14.68
N VAL A 152 -11.74 1.23 -13.35
CA VAL A 152 -11.58 2.44 -12.52
C VAL A 152 -10.19 3.04 -12.67
N GLU A 153 -9.15 2.21 -12.67
CA GLU A 153 -7.77 2.68 -12.86
C GLU A 153 -7.54 3.24 -14.28
N TYR A 154 -8.06 2.57 -15.30
CA TYR A 154 -8.02 3.06 -16.68
C TYR A 154 -8.74 4.39 -16.83
N ASN A 155 -9.92 4.55 -16.24
CA ASN A 155 -10.67 5.80 -16.27
C ASN A 155 -9.96 6.92 -15.53
N MET A 156 -9.36 6.66 -14.36
CA MET A 156 -8.55 7.64 -13.63
C MET A 156 -7.31 8.08 -14.40
N GLN A 157 -6.64 7.15 -15.08
CA GLN A 157 -5.49 7.48 -15.94
C GLN A 157 -5.91 8.29 -17.16
N GLN A 158 -7.05 7.96 -17.78
CA GLN A 158 -7.64 8.72 -18.87
C GLN A 158 -8.02 10.14 -18.45
N GLU A 159 -8.72 10.29 -17.33
CA GLU A 159 -9.07 11.61 -16.79
C GLU A 159 -7.83 12.46 -16.49
N THR A 160 -6.79 11.84 -15.95
CA THR A 160 -5.51 12.53 -15.67
C THR A 160 -4.82 12.95 -16.97
N ALA A 161 -4.76 12.07 -17.98
CA ALA A 161 -4.18 12.39 -19.28
C ALA A 161 -4.96 13.49 -20.01
N MET A 162 -6.29 13.44 -20.00
CA MET A 162 -7.15 14.49 -20.55
C MET A 162 -6.95 15.82 -19.84
N ALA A 163 -6.87 15.84 -18.50
CA ALA A 163 -6.61 17.04 -17.74
C ALA A 163 -5.23 17.66 -18.06
N TYR A 164 -4.22 16.84 -18.31
CA TYR A 164 -2.91 17.33 -18.78
C TYR A 164 -2.97 17.91 -20.20
N MET A 165 -3.68 17.25 -21.11
CA MET A 165 -3.87 17.74 -22.48
C MET A 165 -4.67 19.06 -22.51
N GLU A 166 -5.69 19.17 -21.69
CA GLU A 166 -6.51 20.37 -21.56
C GLU A 166 -5.68 21.56 -20.99
N ARG A 167 -4.86 21.32 -20.00
CA ARG A 167 -3.92 22.32 -19.46
C ARG A 167 -2.87 22.73 -20.49
N ALA A 168 -2.34 21.78 -21.24
CA ALA A 168 -1.38 22.06 -22.32
C ALA A 168 -2.01 22.88 -23.44
N ASN A 169 -3.24 22.57 -23.87
CA ASN A 169 -4.00 23.35 -24.84
C ASN A 169 -4.30 24.77 -24.34
N ASN A 170 -4.75 24.91 -23.10
CA ASN A 170 -5.02 26.21 -22.51
C ASN A 170 -3.77 27.09 -22.38
N LEU A 171 -2.60 26.50 -22.11
CA LEU A 171 -1.33 27.21 -22.09
C LEU A 171 -0.90 27.61 -23.51
N TRP A 172 -1.10 26.71 -24.48
CA TRP A 172 -0.81 26.96 -25.88
C TRP A 172 -1.69 28.11 -26.43
N GLU A 173 -3.00 28.09 -26.19
CA GLU A 173 -3.90 29.16 -26.60
C GLU A 173 -3.54 30.50 -25.97
N LYS A 174 -3.24 30.55 -24.68
CA LYS A 174 -2.83 31.77 -24.01
C LYS A 174 -1.52 32.33 -24.56
N GLN A 175 -0.59 31.50 -24.97
CA GLN A 175 0.74 31.94 -25.39
C GLN A 175 0.78 32.31 -26.88
N PHE A 176 -0.01 31.66 -27.73
CA PHE A 176 0.00 31.89 -29.17
C PHE A 176 -1.12 32.79 -29.65
N VAL A 177 -2.32 32.72 -29.09
CA VAL A 177 -3.44 33.58 -29.47
C VAL A 177 -3.22 35.01 -28.94
N SER A 178 -2.67 35.18 -27.73
CA SER A 178 -2.32 36.51 -27.21
C SER A 178 -1.17 37.17 -27.98
N SER A 179 -0.21 36.38 -28.49
CA SER A 179 0.89 36.94 -29.28
C SER A 179 0.50 37.31 -30.72
N SER A 180 -0.48 36.61 -31.29
CA SER A 180 -1.01 36.95 -32.63
C SER A 180 -1.92 38.19 -32.65
N ALA A 181 -2.56 38.49 -31.48
CA ALA A 181 -3.37 39.71 -31.32
C ALA A 181 -2.50 40.99 -31.17
N ALA A 182 -1.23 40.81 -30.75
CA ALA A 182 -0.28 41.94 -30.67
C ALA A 182 0.42 42.31 -32.00
N ALA A 183 0.25 41.51 -33.02
CA ALA A 183 0.87 41.67 -34.35
C ALA A 183 -0.10 42.24 -35.42
N ARG A 184 -0.97 43.20 -35.06
CA ARG A 184 -1.72 43.98 -36.05
C ARG A 184 -0.80 45.12 -36.56
N PRO A 185 -0.43 45.17 -37.82
CA PRO A 185 0.23 46.35 -38.37
C PRO A 185 -0.75 47.51 -38.37
N VAL A 186 -0.32 48.64 -37.82
CA VAL A 186 -0.97 49.93 -37.97
C VAL A 186 -0.69 50.34 -39.42
N HIS A 187 -1.69 50.29 -40.28
CA HIS A 187 -1.65 50.97 -41.57
C HIS A 187 -2.17 52.39 -41.36
N ASP A 188 -1.25 53.35 -41.58
CA ASP A 188 -1.58 54.74 -41.88
C ASP A 188 -2.21 54.85 -43.25
#